data_3801a294c6732c5968037cf5717c8d86
#
_entry.id   3801a294c6732c5968037cf5717c8d86
#
_cell.length_a   1.000
_cell.length_b   1.000
_cell.length_c   1.000
_cell.angle_alpha   90.00
_cell.angle_beta   90.00
_cell.angle_gamma   90.00
#
_symmetry.space_group_name_H-M   'P 1'
#
loop_
_entity.id
_entity.type
_entity.pdbx_description
1 polymer ?
#
loop_
_entity_poly.entity_id
_entity_poly.type
_entity_poly.pdbx_seq_one_letter_code
_entity_poly.pdbx_strand_id
1 'polypeptide(L)'
;MGIKCGIVGLPNVGKSTLFNALTKAGIAAANFPFCTIEPNVGAVPVPDLRLNALAEIVKPQKLIPTAVEFVDIAGLVAGAASGQGLGNKFLAHIREVDAITHVVRCFENPDVIHVNNKVDPIADIETIDTELALADLESVEKAYQRAERSAKTGDKEAIVRKEVLGRVRAGLDAGKAARALGLSEDDKAAVRDLFLLTLKPVMYVANVLEDGFENNPHLDAVRERAITEGAQVVPVSAAIEEELSQLDDADRDAFLADLGLAEPGLNRLIRAGYALLGLQTYFTAGVKEVRAWTVKAGSTAPQAAAVIHTDFEKGFIRAETIAYDDFIKYKGESGARDAGRLRLEGKEYRVQEGDVLHFRFNV
;
A
#
# COMPACT_ATOMS: atom_id res chain seq x y z
N MET A 1 12.51 4.62 6.37
CA MET A 1 11.12 4.93 6.71
C MET A 1 10.27 3.85 6.08
N GLY A 2 9.40 3.19 6.85
CA GLY A 2 8.44 2.23 6.34
C GLY A 2 7.47 2.91 5.36
N ILE A 3 6.97 2.15 4.40
CA ILE A 3 5.98 2.62 3.44
C ILE A 3 4.61 2.36 4.03
N LYS A 4 3.76 3.40 4.13
CA LYS A 4 2.54 3.39 4.95
C LYS A 4 1.27 3.45 4.10
N CYS A 5 0.33 2.53 4.37
CA CYS A 5 -1.05 2.59 3.89
C CYS A 5 -1.97 3.19 4.97
N GLY A 6 -2.62 4.30 4.70
CA GLY A 6 -3.60 4.89 5.62
C GLY A 6 -4.98 4.26 5.45
N ILE A 7 -5.53 3.71 6.50
CA ILE A 7 -6.90 3.19 6.50
C ILE A 7 -7.85 4.34 6.82
N VAL A 8 -8.72 4.67 5.88
CA VAL A 8 -9.73 5.72 6.01
C VAL A 8 -11.12 5.15 5.81
N GLY A 9 -12.14 5.83 6.29
CA GLY A 9 -13.54 5.47 6.11
C GLY A 9 -14.44 6.25 7.07
N LEU A 10 -15.71 6.33 6.76
CA LEU A 10 -16.71 6.94 7.63
C LEU A 10 -16.85 6.14 8.94
N PRO A 11 -17.47 6.72 9.98
CA PRO A 11 -17.79 5.96 11.20
C PRO A 11 -18.67 4.74 10.90
N ASN A 12 -18.46 3.66 11.66
CA ASN A 12 -19.26 2.43 11.62
C ASN A 12 -19.23 1.63 10.30
N VAL A 13 -18.18 1.81 9.48
CA VAL A 13 -17.95 1.01 8.27
C VAL A 13 -17.12 -0.27 8.52
N GLY A 14 -16.68 -0.52 9.76
CA GLY A 14 -15.85 -1.67 10.12
C GLY A 14 -14.33 -1.39 10.11
N LYS A 15 -13.93 -0.12 10.00
CA LYS A 15 -12.52 0.29 9.93
C LYS A 15 -11.69 -0.20 11.12
N SER A 16 -12.14 0.04 12.35
CA SER A 16 -11.40 -0.34 13.56
C SER A 16 -11.34 -1.85 13.75
N THR A 17 -12.41 -2.57 13.41
CA THR A 17 -12.44 -4.03 13.42
C THR A 17 -11.37 -4.58 12.47
N LEU A 18 -11.34 -4.07 11.25
CA LEU A 18 -10.35 -4.47 10.24
C LEU A 18 -8.91 -4.16 10.70
N PHE A 19 -8.67 -2.97 11.26
CA PHE A 19 -7.36 -2.59 11.76
C PHE A 19 -6.90 -3.47 12.93
N ASN A 20 -7.81 -3.79 13.85
CA ASN A 20 -7.53 -4.68 14.99
C ASN A 20 -7.18 -6.09 14.50
N ALA A 21 -7.89 -6.63 13.51
CA ALA A 21 -7.58 -7.93 12.92
C ALA A 21 -6.21 -7.92 12.23
N LEU A 22 -5.89 -6.86 11.46
CA LEU A 22 -4.57 -6.66 10.86
C LEU A 22 -3.44 -6.62 11.89
N THR A 23 -3.62 -5.85 12.97
CA THR A 23 -2.57 -5.70 14.00
C THR A 23 -2.37 -6.96 14.82
N LYS A 24 -3.43 -7.73 15.11
CA LYS A 24 -3.30 -9.04 15.77
C LYS A 24 -2.51 -10.02 14.90
N ALA A 25 -2.78 -10.07 13.60
CA ALA A 25 -2.01 -10.87 12.65
C ALA A 25 -0.52 -10.43 12.62
N GLY A 26 -0.24 -9.14 12.79
CA GLY A 26 1.11 -8.58 12.89
C GLY A 26 1.84 -8.92 14.19
N ILE A 27 1.14 -8.94 15.33
CA ILE A 27 1.72 -9.27 16.64
C ILE A 27 2.18 -10.73 16.70
N ALA A 28 1.45 -11.65 16.09
CA ALA A 28 1.88 -13.05 15.98
C ALA A 28 3.22 -13.21 15.22
N ALA A 29 3.58 -12.20 14.41
CA ALA A 29 4.84 -12.14 13.66
C ALA A 29 5.90 -11.20 14.31
N ALA A 30 5.78 -10.85 15.57
CA ALA A 30 6.47 -9.77 16.32
C ALA A 30 8.00 -9.89 16.49
N ASN A 31 8.69 -10.60 15.61
CA ASN A 31 10.17 -10.63 15.59
C ASN A 31 10.77 -9.75 14.47
N PHE A 32 10.03 -8.72 13.99
CA PHE A 32 10.58 -7.79 13.00
C PHE A 32 11.56 -6.82 13.66
N PRO A 33 12.85 -6.84 13.30
CA PRO A 33 13.75 -5.77 13.68
C PRO A 33 13.29 -4.48 12.99
N PHE A 34 13.21 -3.38 13.76
CA PHE A 34 12.88 -2.02 13.31
C PHE A 34 11.39 -1.59 13.25
N CYS A 35 10.43 -2.36 13.79
CA CYS A 35 9.08 -1.84 14.00
C CYS A 35 9.03 -0.96 15.24
N THR A 36 8.80 0.33 15.07
CA THR A 36 8.40 1.24 16.16
C THR A 36 6.96 0.94 16.55
N ILE A 37 6.71 0.76 17.85
CA ILE A 37 5.34 0.63 18.38
C ILE A 37 4.79 2.05 18.51
N GLU A 38 4.16 2.54 17.44
CA GLU A 38 3.40 3.78 17.47
C GLU A 38 1.91 3.48 17.64
N PRO A 39 1.16 4.26 18.43
CA PRO A 39 -0.29 4.12 18.50
C PRO A 39 -0.89 4.25 17.09
N ASN A 40 -1.83 3.38 16.75
CA ASN A 40 -2.52 3.35 15.45
C ASN A 40 -1.63 2.99 14.23
N VAL A 41 -0.44 2.44 14.42
CA VAL A 41 0.40 1.89 13.33
C VAL A 41 0.57 0.39 13.54
N GLY A 42 0.20 -0.40 12.54
CA GLY A 42 0.37 -1.84 12.51
C GLY A 42 1.32 -2.28 11.40
N ALA A 43 2.47 -2.84 11.74
CA ALA A 43 3.34 -3.51 10.78
C ALA A 43 2.89 -4.95 10.60
N VAL A 44 2.57 -5.33 9.36
CA VAL A 44 1.98 -6.62 9.04
C VAL A 44 2.87 -7.35 8.04
N PRO A 45 3.22 -8.63 8.28
CA PRO A 45 4.00 -9.39 7.32
C PRO A 45 3.24 -9.56 6.00
N VAL A 46 3.95 -9.43 4.88
CA VAL A 46 3.39 -9.71 3.56
C VAL A 46 3.38 -11.22 3.36
N PRO A 47 2.21 -11.85 3.17
CA PRO A 47 2.12 -13.28 2.91
C PRO A 47 2.77 -13.63 1.57
N ASP A 48 3.83 -14.44 1.61
CA ASP A 48 4.59 -14.86 0.43
C ASP A 48 5.05 -16.31 0.55
N LEU A 49 4.36 -17.22 -0.15
CA LEU A 49 4.67 -18.64 -0.14
C LEU A 49 6.06 -18.97 -0.71
N ARG A 50 6.62 -18.06 -1.53
CA ARG A 50 7.96 -18.24 -2.11
C ARG A 50 9.04 -18.24 -1.04
N LEU A 51 8.85 -17.48 0.02
CA LEU A 51 9.80 -17.44 1.13
C LEU A 51 9.93 -18.78 1.83
N ASN A 52 8.81 -19.49 2.03
CA ASN A 52 8.78 -20.82 2.63
C ASN A 52 9.44 -21.85 1.71
N ALA A 53 9.14 -21.81 0.40
CA ALA A 53 9.73 -22.72 -0.57
C ALA A 53 11.27 -22.56 -0.68
N LEU A 54 11.78 -21.34 -0.59
CA LEU A 54 13.23 -21.08 -0.48
C LEU A 54 13.81 -21.67 0.79
N ALA A 55 13.11 -21.53 1.92
CA ALA A 55 13.55 -22.06 3.21
C ALA A 55 13.61 -23.60 3.24
N GLU A 56 12.72 -24.29 2.55
CA GLU A 56 12.76 -25.77 2.42
C GLU A 56 14.05 -26.25 1.73
N ILE A 57 14.55 -25.48 0.75
CA ILE A 57 15.80 -25.82 0.04
C ILE A 57 17.03 -25.46 0.86
N VAL A 58 17.07 -24.23 1.41
CA VAL A 58 18.25 -23.65 2.08
C VAL A 58 18.38 -24.13 3.52
N LYS A 59 17.25 -24.45 4.18
CA LYS A 59 17.15 -24.82 5.61
C LYS A 59 17.83 -23.79 6.52
N PRO A 60 17.38 -22.53 6.50
CA PRO A 60 18.03 -21.44 7.21
C PRO A 60 17.77 -21.51 8.74
N GLN A 61 18.61 -20.83 9.50
CA GLN A 61 18.39 -20.64 10.95
C GLN A 61 17.23 -19.66 11.22
N LYS A 62 17.00 -18.70 10.31
CA LYS A 62 15.94 -17.68 10.45
C LYS A 62 15.23 -17.48 9.13
N LEU A 63 13.92 -17.26 9.21
CA LEU A 63 13.05 -16.88 8.10
C LEU A 63 12.47 -15.50 8.38
N ILE A 64 12.71 -14.54 7.49
CA ILE A 64 12.31 -13.15 7.73
C ILE A 64 11.46 -12.66 6.54
N PRO A 65 10.13 -12.55 6.69
CA PRO A 65 9.27 -11.97 5.67
C PRO A 65 9.48 -10.46 5.56
N THR A 66 8.97 -9.85 4.51
CA THR A 66 8.82 -8.39 4.44
C THR A 66 7.53 -7.96 5.12
N ALA A 67 7.40 -6.66 5.42
CA ALA A 67 6.23 -6.09 6.07
C ALA A 67 5.77 -4.81 5.38
N VAL A 68 4.48 -4.50 5.51
CA VAL A 68 3.87 -3.23 5.16
C VAL A 68 3.23 -2.62 6.40
N GLU A 69 3.28 -1.30 6.52
CA GLU A 69 2.68 -0.58 7.64
C GLU A 69 1.27 -0.11 7.25
N PHE A 70 0.29 -0.42 8.10
CA PHE A 70 -1.05 0.15 8.04
C PHE A 70 -1.23 1.14 9.18
N VAL A 71 -1.84 2.29 8.88
CA VAL A 71 -2.10 3.35 9.85
C VAL A 71 -3.61 3.55 9.98
N ASP A 72 -4.15 3.35 11.18
CA ASP A 72 -5.56 3.68 11.44
C ASP A 72 -5.72 5.20 11.54
N ILE A 73 -6.34 5.78 10.54
CA ILE A 73 -6.65 7.20 10.52
C ILE A 73 -8.07 7.39 11.06
N ALA A 74 -8.19 8.11 12.18
CA ALA A 74 -9.47 8.37 12.83
C ALA A 74 -10.53 8.87 11.83
N GLY A 75 -11.75 8.33 11.91
CA GLY A 75 -12.79 8.54 10.92
C GLY A 75 -13.14 10.01 10.69
N LEU A 76 -13.46 10.34 9.45
CA LEU A 76 -13.93 11.64 9.01
C LEU A 76 -15.40 11.82 9.40
N VAL A 77 -15.74 13.02 9.87
CA VAL A 77 -17.11 13.51 9.90
C VAL A 77 -17.22 14.58 8.82
N ALA A 78 -18.31 14.62 8.07
CA ALA A 78 -18.56 15.62 7.05
C ALA A 78 -18.29 17.04 7.55
N GLY A 79 -17.63 17.90 6.75
CA GLY A 79 -17.24 19.24 7.15
C GLY A 79 -15.82 19.37 7.73
N ALA A 80 -14.99 18.36 7.59
CA ALA A 80 -13.62 18.33 8.11
C ALA A 80 -12.73 19.42 7.52
N ALA A 81 -12.89 19.75 6.24
CA ALA A 81 -12.15 20.80 5.56
C ALA A 81 -12.55 22.22 6.02
N SER A 82 -13.74 22.39 6.59
CA SER A 82 -14.24 23.70 7.07
C SER A 82 -13.66 24.15 8.42
N GLY A 83 -12.66 23.45 8.96
CA GLY A 83 -11.83 23.94 10.06
C GLY A 83 -12.29 23.59 11.47
N GLN A 84 -13.22 22.67 11.65
CA GLN A 84 -13.55 22.16 12.98
C GLN A 84 -12.58 21.06 13.41
N GLY A 85 -11.59 21.41 14.16
CA GLY A 85 -10.52 20.70 14.91
C GLY A 85 -10.16 19.23 14.59
N LEU A 86 -11.10 18.32 14.47
CA LEU A 86 -10.87 16.90 14.18
C LEU A 86 -10.52 16.65 12.70
N GLY A 87 -11.09 17.43 11.77
CA GLY A 87 -10.83 17.29 10.35
C GLY A 87 -9.40 17.63 9.95
N ASN A 88 -8.80 18.66 10.55
CA ASN A 88 -7.41 19.03 10.29
C ASN A 88 -6.42 17.94 10.71
N LYS A 89 -6.70 17.23 11.81
CA LYS A 89 -5.87 16.08 12.24
C LYS A 89 -5.99 14.90 11.26
N PHE A 90 -7.20 14.60 10.81
CA PHE A 90 -7.45 13.57 9.80
C PHE A 90 -6.67 13.85 8.52
N LEU A 91 -6.77 15.05 7.97
CA LEU A 91 -6.04 15.46 6.76
C LEU A 91 -4.52 15.44 6.96
N ALA A 92 -4.03 15.81 8.15
CA ALA A 92 -2.60 15.75 8.48
C ALA A 92 -2.10 14.29 8.47
N HIS A 93 -2.82 13.37 9.09
CA HIS A 93 -2.45 11.95 9.08
C HIS A 93 -2.46 11.35 7.67
N ILE A 94 -3.44 11.73 6.80
CA ILE A 94 -3.43 11.28 5.40
C ILE A 94 -2.20 11.83 4.66
N ARG A 95 -1.69 13.02 4.97
CA ARG A 95 -0.46 13.55 4.35
C ARG A 95 0.76 12.68 4.64
N GLU A 96 0.81 12.04 5.80
CA GLU A 96 1.95 11.24 6.28
C GLU A 96 2.01 9.82 5.70
N VAL A 97 0.94 9.33 5.07
CA VAL A 97 0.90 8.00 4.44
C VAL A 97 1.16 8.06 2.94
N ASP A 98 1.58 6.94 2.35
CA ASP A 98 1.95 6.87 0.92
C ASP A 98 0.78 6.47 0.03
N ALA A 99 -0.21 5.75 0.57
CA ALA A 99 -1.42 5.32 -0.14
C ALA A 99 -2.63 5.32 0.80
N ILE A 100 -3.82 5.32 0.22
CA ILE A 100 -5.10 5.33 0.93
C ILE A 100 -5.80 3.98 0.74
N THR A 101 -6.13 3.34 1.85
CA THR A 101 -7.00 2.16 1.92
C THR A 101 -8.37 2.61 2.41
N HIS A 102 -9.29 2.80 1.49
CA HIS A 102 -10.61 3.34 1.79
C HIS A 102 -11.61 2.22 2.10
N VAL A 103 -11.97 2.07 3.37
CA VAL A 103 -12.96 1.09 3.82
C VAL A 103 -14.36 1.64 3.63
N VAL A 104 -15.19 0.90 2.90
CA VAL A 104 -16.58 1.24 2.62
C VAL A 104 -17.51 0.10 3.06
N ARG A 105 -18.66 0.47 3.61
CA ARG A 105 -19.65 -0.49 4.07
C ARG A 105 -20.54 -0.96 2.92
N CYS A 106 -20.52 -2.26 2.64
CA CYS A 106 -21.28 -2.90 1.56
C CYS A 106 -22.27 -3.94 2.14
N PHE A 107 -22.90 -3.65 3.28
CA PHE A 107 -23.88 -4.52 3.93
C PHE A 107 -24.91 -3.74 4.72
N GLU A 108 -26.10 -4.29 4.83
CA GLU A 108 -27.16 -3.79 5.70
C GLU A 108 -27.10 -4.52 7.06
N ASN A 109 -27.17 -3.77 8.15
CA ASN A 109 -27.29 -4.32 9.51
C ASN A 109 -28.05 -3.30 10.37
N PRO A 110 -29.25 -3.64 10.86
CA PRO A 110 -30.08 -2.74 11.68
C PRO A 110 -29.46 -2.40 13.03
N ASP A 111 -28.58 -3.26 13.56
CA ASP A 111 -27.92 -3.06 14.86
C ASP A 111 -26.73 -2.09 14.77
N VAL A 112 -26.26 -1.79 13.55
CA VAL A 112 -25.14 -0.88 13.30
C VAL A 112 -25.65 0.35 12.54
N ILE A 113 -25.81 1.46 13.25
CA ILE A 113 -26.31 2.71 12.67
C ILE A 113 -25.28 3.27 11.67
N HIS A 114 -25.74 3.55 10.45
CA HIS A 114 -24.94 4.30 9.48
C HIS A 114 -25.05 5.81 9.76
N VAL A 115 -23.95 6.58 9.59
CA VAL A 115 -23.94 8.03 9.87
C VAL A 115 -24.99 8.81 9.06
N ASN A 116 -25.31 8.35 7.85
CA ASN A 116 -26.32 8.94 6.97
C ASN A 116 -27.67 8.23 7.05
N ASN A 117 -27.90 7.35 8.02
CA ASN A 117 -29.09 6.52 8.17
C ASN A 117 -29.46 5.64 6.95
N LYS A 118 -28.56 5.52 5.98
CA LYS A 118 -28.69 4.69 4.79
C LYS A 118 -27.30 4.20 4.36
N VAL A 119 -27.19 2.93 4.01
CA VAL A 119 -25.98 2.38 3.43
C VAL A 119 -25.91 2.78 1.95
N ASP A 120 -24.90 3.56 1.61
CA ASP A 120 -24.64 4.02 0.25
C ASP A 120 -23.14 4.19 0.07
N PRO A 121 -22.44 3.13 -0.35
CA PRO A 121 -20.98 3.16 -0.42
C PRO A 121 -20.43 4.20 -1.40
N ILE A 122 -21.19 4.54 -2.45
CA ILE A 122 -20.77 5.57 -3.41
C ILE A 122 -20.86 6.96 -2.78
N ALA A 123 -21.93 7.27 -2.06
CA ALA A 123 -22.05 8.54 -1.34
C ALA A 123 -20.98 8.66 -0.23
N ASP A 124 -20.61 7.55 0.40
CA ASP A 124 -19.55 7.52 1.41
C ASP A 124 -18.17 7.82 0.80
N ILE A 125 -17.88 7.25 -0.38
CA ILE A 125 -16.66 7.53 -1.16
C ILE A 125 -16.62 9.01 -1.55
N GLU A 126 -17.71 9.53 -2.11
CA GLU A 126 -17.80 10.93 -2.57
C GLU A 126 -17.64 11.92 -1.41
N THR A 127 -18.12 11.59 -0.21
CA THR A 127 -17.93 12.41 0.98
C THR A 127 -16.45 12.57 1.31
N ILE A 128 -15.68 11.48 1.35
CA ILE A 128 -14.23 11.54 1.64
C ILE A 128 -13.48 12.20 0.48
N ASP A 129 -13.76 11.84 -0.75
CA ASP A 129 -13.10 12.43 -1.94
C ASP A 129 -13.31 13.95 -1.98
N THR A 130 -14.50 14.44 -1.64
CA THR A 130 -14.80 15.87 -1.57
C THR A 130 -13.96 16.59 -0.51
N GLU A 131 -13.85 16.03 0.69
CA GLU A 131 -13.05 16.63 1.76
C GLU A 131 -11.55 16.67 1.40
N LEU A 132 -11.04 15.62 0.76
CA LEU A 132 -9.65 15.59 0.27
C LEU A 132 -9.43 16.63 -0.84
N ALA A 133 -10.38 16.75 -1.77
CA ALA A 133 -10.30 17.70 -2.88
C ALA A 133 -10.35 19.17 -2.37
N LEU A 134 -11.20 19.47 -1.41
CA LEU A 134 -11.29 20.81 -0.80
C LEU A 134 -9.99 21.19 -0.09
N ALA A 135 -9.38 20.26 0.66
CA ALA A 135 -8.11 20.48 1.32
C ALA A 135 -6.95 20.71 0.33
N ASP A 136 -6.93 19.97 -0.77
CA ASP A 136 -5.95 20.16 -1.83
C ASP A 136 -6.18 21.48 -2.58
N LEU A 137 -7.43 21.83 -2.86
CA LEU A 137 -7.79 23.06 -3.56
C LEU A 137 -7.27 24.29 -2.80
N GLU A 138 -7.42 24.33 -1.47
CA GLU A 138 -6.87 25.40 -0.64
C GLU A 138 -5.34 25.52 -0.78
N SER A 139 -4.64 24.39 -0.79
CA SER A 139 -3.19 24.35 -0.91
C SER A 139 -2.73 24.76 -2.32
N VAL A 140 -3.42 24.27 -3.34
CA VAL A 140 -3.16 24.58 -4.76
C VAL A 140 -3.42 26.04 -5.07
N GLU A 141 -4.50 26.63 -4.57
CA GLU A 141 -4.81 28.04 -4.78
C GLU A 141 -3.71 28.96 -4.23
N LYS A 142 -3.26 28.70 -3.00
CA LYS A 142 -2.14 29.46 -2.39
C LYS A 142 -0.86 29.32 -3.22
N ALA A 143 -0.55 28.11 -3.71
CA ALA A 143 0.63 27.87 -4.53
C ALA A 143 0.51 28.50 -5.92
N TYR A 144 -0.67 28.44 -6.54
CA TYR A 144 -0.96 29.07 -7.82
C TYR A 144 -0.74 30.59 -7.79
N GLN A 145 -1.27 31.28 -6.78
CA GLN A 145 -1.08 32.73 -6.61
C GLN A 145 0.40 33.11 -6.43
N ARG A 146 1.19 32.29 -5.74
CA ARG A 146 2.64 32.51 -5.60
C ARG A 146 3.35 32.32 -6.95
N ALA A 147 3.09 31.20 -7.65
CA ALA A 147 3.66 30.92 -8.95
C ALA A 147 3.28 31.99 -9.99
N GLU A 148 2.04 32.50 -9.95
CA GLU A 148 1.60 33.57 -10.84
C GLU A 148 2.39 34.88 -10.62
N ARG A 149 2.69 35.24 -9.37
CA ARG A 149 3.52 36.45 -9.06
C ARG A 149 4.94 36.29 -9.61
N SER A 150 5.57 35.12 -9.38
CA SER A 150 6.93 34.84 -9.86
C SER A 150 6.98 34.72 -11.40
N ALA A 151 5.96 34.14 -12.02
CA ALA A 151 5.87 34.06 -13.47
C ALA A 151 5.86 35.44 -14.17
N LYS A 152 5.29 36.47 -13.53
CA LYS A 152 5.28 37.83 -14.05
C LYS A 152 6.69 38.47 -14.15
N THR A 153 7.66 37.93 -13.39
CA THR A 153 9.07 38.39 -13.46
C THR A 153 9.89 37.60 -14.49
N GLY A 154 9.28 36.70 -15.27
CA GLY A 154 9.95 35.92 -16.32
C GLY A 154 10.61 34.64 -15.83
N ASP A 155 10.36 34.21 -14.61
CA ASP A 155 10.85 32.94 -14.05
C ASP A 155 10.23 31.74 -14.79
N LYS A 156 11.06 31.02 -15.53
CA LYS A 156 10.63 29.88 -16.37
C LYS A 156 10.06 28.73 -15.55
N GLU A 157 10.64 28.42 -14.39
CA GLU A 157 10.14 27.35 -13.52
C GLU A 157 8.77 27.73 -12.95
N ALA A 158 8.59 28.98 -12.54
CA ALA A 158 7.31 29.48 -12.05
C ALA A 158 6.21 29.47 -13.13
N ILE A 159 6.58 29.73 -14.41
CA ILE A 159 5.63 29.64 -15.54
C ILE A 159 5.13 28.19 -15.69
N VAL A 160 6.03 27.21 -15.76
CA VAL A 160 5.66 25.79 -15.88
C VAL A 160 4.83 25.35 -14.67
N ARG A 161 5.29 25.69 -13.47
CA ARG A 161 4.56 25.35 -12.23
C ARG A 161 3.16 25.94 -12.19
N LYS A 162 2.98 27.19 -12.63
CA LYS A 162 1.66 27.84 -12.73
C LYS A 162 0.72 27.07 -13.66
N GLU A 163 1.21 26.60 -14.82
CA GLU A 163 0.39 25.81 -15.75
C GLU A 163 -0.08 24.50 -15.14
N VAL A 164 0.83 23.77 -14.47
CA VAL A 164 0.50 22.52 -13.77
C VAL A 164 -0.53 22.77 -12.67
N LEU A 165 -0.30 23.78 -11.81
CA LEU A 165 -1.22 24.14 -10.74
C LEU A 165 -2.59 24.59 -11.29
N GLY A 166 -2.63 25.27 -12.44
CA GLY A 166 -3.87 25.64 -13.14
C GLY A 166 -4.67 24.42 -13.56
N ARG A 167 -4.03 23.39 -14.14
CA ARG A 167 -4.67 22.11 -14.51
C ARG A 167 -5.20 21.38 -13.27
N VAL A 168 -4.39 21.29 -12.22
CA VAL A 168 -4.78 20.61 -10.97
C VAL A 168 -5.99 21.33 -10.35
N ARG A 169 -5.94 22.68 -10.24
CA ARG A 169 -7.05 23.48 -9.72
C ARG A 169 -8.34 23.24 -10.48
N ALA A 170 -8.31 23.34 -11.82
CA ALA A 170 -9.48 23.13 -12.64
C ALA A 170 -10.04 21.69 -12.52
N GLY A 171 -9.17 20.70 -12.36
CA GLY A 171 -9.57 19.31 -12.10
C GLY A 171 -10.29 19.14 -10.78
N LEU A 172 -9.73 19.68 -9.71
CA LEU A 172 -10.31 19.63 -8.35
C LEU A 172 -11.64 20.38 -8.28
N ASP A 173 -11.75 21.56 -8.91
CA ASP A 173 -13.01 22.31 -9.03
C ASP A 173 -14.09 21.52 -9.78
N ALA A 174 -13.69 20.67 -10.73
CA ALA A 174 -14.59 19.78 -11.45
C ALA A 174 -14.85 18.44 -10.72
N GLY A 175 -14.43 18.31 -9.45
CA GLY A 175 -14.61 17.09 -8.64
C GLY A 175 -13.72 15.93 -9.06
N LYS A 176 -12.62 16.18 -9.82
CA LYS A 176 -11.67 15.14 -10.23
C LYS A 176 -10.46 15.13 -9.31
N ALA A 177 -10.13 13.97 -8.75
CA ALA A 177 -8.91 13.78 -7.99
C ALA A 177 -7.65 14.05 -8.85
N ALA A 178 -6.59 14.61 -8.27
CA ALA A 178 -5.35 14.92 -8.99
C ALA A 178 -4.72 13.67 -9.66
N ARG A 179 -4.88 12.48 -9.08
CA ARG A 179 -4.44 11.19 -9.66
C ARG A 179 -5.11 10.86 -10.99
N ALA A 180 -6.31 11.38 -11.24
CA ALA A 180 -7.08 11.14 -12.47
C ALA A 180 -6.78 12.15 -13.60
N LEU A 181 -5.91 13.15 -13.38
CA LEU A 181 -5.63 14.21 -14.35
C LEU A 181 -4.54 13.88 -15.37
N GLY A 182 -3.98 12.66 -15.35
CA GLY A 182 -2.96 12.25 -16.30
C GLY A 182 -1.66 13.07 -16.21
N LEU A 183 -1.28 13.52 -14.99
CA LEU A 183 -0.07 14.30 -14.77
C LEU A 183 1.18 13.47 -15.08
N SER A 184 2.11 14.06 -15.86
CA SER A 184 3.43 13.47 -16.11
C SER A 184 4.28 13.43 -14.84
N GLU A 185 5.39 12.70 -14.83
CA GLU A 185 6.32 12.69 -13.70
C GLU A 185 6.92 14.09 -13.43
N ASP A 186 7.16 14.88 -14.48
CA ASP A 186 7.61 16.27 -14.35
C ASP A 186 6.53 17.16 -13.73
N ASP A 187 5.24 16.97 -14.13
CA ASP A 187 4.12 17.67 -13.51
C ASP A 187 3.99 17.32 -12.02
N LYS A 188 4.10 16.04 -11.67
CA LYS A 188 4.08 15.58 -10.29
C LYS A 188 5.25 16.16 -9.48
N ALA A 189 6.45 16.23 -10.09
CA ALA A 189 7.61 16.85 -9.46
C ALA A 189 7.38 18.34 -9.16
N ALA A 190 6.74 19.08 -10.08
CA ALA A 190 6.45 20.52 -9.91
C ALA A 190 5.48 20.83 -8.76
N VAL A 191 4.66 19.85 -8.32
CA VAL A 191 3.69 20.02 -7.21
C VAL A 191 4.01 19.16 -5.99
N ARG A 192 5.15 18.48 -5.97
CA ARG A 192 5.52 17.49 -4.94
C ARG A 192 5.53 18.07 -3.53
N ASP A 193 5.96 19.33 -3.37
CA ASP A 193 6.01 20.03 -2.10
C ASP A 193 4.64 20.34 -1.48
N LEU A 194 3.55 20.18 -2.25
CA LEU A 194 2.20 20.40 -1.76
C LEU A 194 1.61 19.16 -1.06
N PHE A 195 2.23 17.99 -1.21
CA PHE A 195 1.77 16.73 -0.62
C PHE A 195 0.27 16.51 -0.85
N LEU A 196 -0.16 16.65 -2.12
CA LEU A 196 -1.57 16.56 -2.49
C LEU A 196 -2.17 15.21 -2.08
N LEU A 197 -3.28 15.26 -1.35
CA LEU A 197 -3.99 14.10 -0.83
C LEU A 197 -4.65 13.31 -1.95
N THR A 198 -5.24 14.01 -2.91
CA THR A 198 -5.93 13.41 -4.06
C THR A 198 -4.97 12.86 -5.13
N LEU A 199 -3.65 13.09 -4.98
CA LEU A 199 -2.62 12.50 -5.84
C LEU A 199 -2.21 11.11 -5.36
N LYS A 200 -2.47 10.78 -4.09
CA LYS A 200 -2.13 9.48 -3.51
C LYS A 200 -2.90 8.35 -4.19
N PRO A 201 -2.26 7.18 -4.43
CA PRO A 201 -2.96 6.00 -4.90
C PRO A 201 -4.01 5.54 -3.88
N VAL A 202 -5.14 5.03 -4.38
CA VAL A 202 -6.28 4.58 -3.56
C VAL A 202 -6.67 3.17 -3.95
N MET A 203 -7.02 2.35 -2.95
CA MET A 203 -7.78 1.12 -3.13
C MET A 203 -9.03 1.14 -2.23
N TYR A 204 -10.09 0.48 -2.66
CA TYR A 204 -11.30 0.32 -1.88
C TYR A 204 -11.32 -1.04 -1.17
N VAL A 205 -11.63 -1.02 0.11
CA VAL A 205 -11.91 -2.22 0.90
C VAL A 205 -13.40 -2.28 1.13
N ALA A 206 -14.07 -3.13 0.36
CA ALA A 206 -15.50 -3.33 0.48
C ALA A 206 -15.78 -4.28 1.65
N ASN A 207 -16.22 -3.74 2.79
CA ASN A 207 -16.60 -4.55 3.94
C ASN A 207 -17.98 -5.14 3.72
N VAL A 208 -18.05 -6.47 3.62
CA VAL A 208 -19.25 -7.26 3.34
C VAL A 208 -19.59 -8.18 4.50
N LEU A 209 -20.80 -8.73 4.54
CA LEU A 209 -21.15 -9.87 5.41
C LEU A 209 -20.56 -11.17 4.85
N GLU A 210 -20.66 -12.24 5.61
CA GLU A 210 -20.17 -13.58 5.25
C GLU A 210 -20.72 -14.09 3.92
N ASP A 211 -22.00 -13.84 3.64
CA ASP A 211 -22.71 -14.20 2.40
C ASP A 211 -22.69 -13.10 1.34
N GLY A 212 -22.00 -11.96 1.61
CA GLY A 212 -22.05 -10.74 0.81
C GLY A 212 -20.93 -10.61 -0.25
N PHE A 213 -20.16 -11.66 -0.52
CA PHE A 213 -19.09 -11.62 -1.52
C PHE A 213 -19.61 -11.73 -2.97
N GLU A 214 -20.80 -12.31 -3.14
CA GLU A 214 -21.50 -12.47 -4.41
C GLU A 214 -22.91 -11.87 -4.32
N ASN A 215 -23.49 -11.51 -5.47
CA ASN A 215 -24.85 -10.97 -5.59
C ASN A 215 -25.12 -9.77 -4.67
N ASN A 216 -24.12 -8.90 -4.47
CA ASN A 216 -24.18 -7.75 -3.59
C ASN A 216 -24.16 -6.44 -4.41
N PRO A 217 -25.31 -5.76 -4.54
CA PRO A 217 -25.40 -4.52 -5.33
C PRO A 217 -24.49 -3.40 -4.82
N HIS A 218 -24.24 -3.33 -3.52
CA HIS A 218 -23.34 -2.34 -2.93
C HIS A 218 -21.88 -2.60 -3.35
N LEU A 219 -21.46 -3.87 -3.32
CA LEU A 219 -20.13 -4.28 -3.78
C LEU A 219 -19.96 -4.04 -5.27
N ASP A 220 -20.97 -4.35 -6.06
CA ASP A 220 -20.93 -4.15 -7.51
C ASP A 220 -20.82 -2.67 -7.88
N ALA A 221 -21.55 -1.78 -7.19
CA ALA A 221 -21.43 -0.34 -7.36
C ALA A 221 -20.00 0.16 -7.06
N VAL A 222 -19.36 -0.36 -5.99
CA VAL A 222 -17.96 -0.02 -5.67
C VAL A 222 -16.99 -0.53 -6.75
N ARG A 223 -17.22 -1.73 -7.31
CA ARG A 223 -16.42 -2.27 -8.41
C ARG A 223 -16.52 -1.41 -9.67
N GLU A 224 -17.72 -0.99 -10.04
CA GLU A 224 -17.94 -0.09 -11.19
C GLU A 224 -17.24 1.26 -11.00
N ARG A 225 -17.34 1.84 -9.81
CA ARG A 225 -16.63 3.08 -9.46
C ARG A 225 -15.12 2.90 -9.59
N ALA A 226 -14.58 1.82 -9.02
CA ALA A 226 -13.15 1.53 -9.05
C ALA A 226 -12.61 1.34 -10.48
N ILE A 227 -13.35 0.67 -11.36
CA ILE A 227 -13.00 0.51 -12.78
C ILE A 227 -12.83 1.88 -13.45
N THR A 228 -13.73 2.83 -13.21
CA THR A 228 -13.65 4.17 -13.81
C THR A 228 -12.45 4.97 -13.32
N GLU A 229 -11.94 4.67 -12.13
CA GLU A 229 -10.78 5.34 -11.52
C GLU A 229 -9.46 4.59 -11.70
N GLY A 230 -9.48 3.38 -12.24
CA GLY A 230 -8.33 2.49 -12.28
C GLY A 230 -7.86 2.03 -10.90
N ALA A 231 -8.78 2.02 -9.92
CA ALA A 231 -8.51 1.59 -8.55
C ALA A 231 -8.82 0.10 -8.37
N GLN A 232 -8.22 -0.51 -7.34
CA GLN A 232 -8.49 -1.91 -6.97
C GLN A 232 -9.58 -1.97 -5.89
N VAL A 233 -10.42 -3.03 -5.94
CA VAL A 233 -11.39 -3.35 -4.88
C VAL A 233 -10.99 -4.67 -4.24
N VAL A 234 -10.93 -4.69 -2.90
CA VAL A 234 -10.69 -5.89 -2.10
C VAL A 234 -11.91 -6.11 -1.22
N PRO A 235 -12.79 -7.08 -1.54
CA PRO A 235 -13.88 -7.45 -0.65
C PRO A 235 -13.33 -8.25 0.55
N VAL A 236 -13.73 -7.82 1.77
CA VAL A 236 -13.32 -8.42 3.04
C VAL A 236 -14.53 -8.43 3.98
N SER A 237 -14.71 -9.45 4.76
CA SER A 237 -15.62 -9.40 5.91
C SER A 237 -14.80 -9.13 7.17
N ALA A 238 -14.93 -7.92 7.71
CA ALA A 238 -14.18 -7.54 8.91
C ALA A 238 -14.56 -8.41 10.12
N ALA A 239 -15.78 -8.93 10.18
CA ALA A 239 -16.23 -9.85 11.22
C ALA A 239 -15.50 -11.20 11.12
N ILE A 240 -15.46 -11.80 9.91
CA ILE A 240 -14.73 -13.06 9.68
C ILE A 240 -13.24 -12.88 10.04
N GLU A 241 -12.63 -11.79 9.61
CA GLU A 241 -11.22 -11.54 9.89
C GLU A 241 -10.93 -11.37 11.39
N GLU A 242 -11.86 -10.75 12.13
CA GLU A 242 -11.75 -10.66 13.58
C GLU A 242 -11.82 -12.03 14.24
N GLU A 243 -12.73 -12.90 13.81
CA GLU A 243 -12.83 -14.29 14.30
C GLU A 243 -11.58 -15.09 13.97
N LEU A 244 -11.14 -15.09 12.70
CA LEU A 244 -9.91 -15.75 12.24
C LEU A 244 -8.67 -15.32 13.03
N SER A 245 -8.61 -14.05 13.46
CA SER A 245 -7.50 -13.52 14.25
C SER A 245 -7.40 -14.09 15.67
N GLN A 246 -8.43 -14.80 16.14
CA GLN A 246 -8.49 -15.41 17.48
C GLN A 246 -8.25 -16.92 17.45
N LEU A 247 -8.24 -17.55 16.26
CA LEU A 247 -8.06 -18.98 16.08
C LEU A 247 -6.58 -19.34 15.94
N ASP A 248 -6.22 -20.55 16.35
CA ASP A 248 -4.92 -21.13 15.99
C ASP A 248 -4.90 -21.55 14.49
N ASP A 249 -3.73 -21.96 14.02
CA ASP A 249 -3.54 -22.27 12.59
C ASP A 249 -4.45 -23.41 12.09
N ALA A 250 -4.66 -24.44 12.90
CA ALA A 250 -5.47 -25.61 12.51
C ALA A 250 -6.96 -25.27 12.47
N ASP A 251 -7.46 -24.58 13.50
CA ASP A 251 -8.84 -24.12 13.57
C ASP A 251 -9.16 -23.08 12.49
N ARG A 252 -8.20 -22.20 12.20
CA ARG A 252 -8.31 -21.21 11.13
C ARG A 252 -8.45 -21.84 9.74
N ASP A 253 -7.65 -22.88 9.44
CA ASP A 253 -7.73 -23.58 8.16
C ASP A 253 -9.06 -24.32 8.02
N ALA A 254 -9.55 -24.96 9.10
CA ALA A 254 -10.86 -25.60 9.12
C ALA A 254 -12.00 -24.59 8.89
N PHE A 255 -11.96 -23.45 9.57
CA PHE A 255 -12.95 -22.38 9.45
C PHE A 255 -13.00 -21.77 8.04
N LEU A 256 -11.82 -21.54 7.43
CA LEU A 256 -11.74 -21.08 6.03
C LEU A 256 -12.33 -22.10 5.06
N ALA A 257 -12.06 -23.39 5.28
CA ALA A 257 -12.62 -24.45 4.44
C ALA A 257 -14.14 -24.53 4.55
N ASP A 258 -14.70 -24.39 5.74
CA ASP A 258 -16.16 -24.37 5.97
C ASP A 258 -16.84 -23.19 5.26
N LEU A 259 -16.17 -22.04 5.19
CA LEU A 259 -16.62 -20.85 4.45
C LEU A 259 -16.35 -20.92 2.94
N GLY A 260 -15.66 -21.94 2.45
CA GLY A 260 -15.24 -22.02 1.05
C GLY A 260 -14.19 -20.98 0.63
N LEU A 261 -13.45 -20.43 1.59
CA LEU A 261 -12.42 -19.43 1.36
C LEU A 261 -11.05 -20.09 1.25
N ALA A 262 -10.30 -19.74 0.22
CA ALA A 262 -8.95 -20.28 -0.01
C ALA A 262 -7.90 -19.67 0.94
N GLU A 263 -8.15 -18.46 1.44
CA GLU A 263 -7.25 -17.73 2.33
C GLU A 263 -8.00 -16.59 3.06
N PRO A 264 -7.46 -16.07 4.17
CA PRO A 264 -7.99 -14.86 4.81
C PRO A 264 -8.05 -13.67 3.85
N GLY A 265 -9.09 -12.86 3.94
CA GLY A 265 -9.23 -11.64 3.15
C GLY A 265 -8.14 -10.62 3.46
N LEU A 266 -7.61 -10.61 4.70
CA LEU A 266 -6.47 -9.79 5.09
C LEU A 266 -5.22 -10.08 4.25
N ASN A 267 -4.97 -11.33 3.87
CA ASN A 267 -3.84 -11.67 3.01
C ASN A 267 -3.94 -10.99 1.64
N ARG A 268 -5.15 -10.98 1.07
CA ARG A 268 -5.44 -10.26 -0.19
C ARG A 268 -5.29 -8.76 -0.01
N LEU A 269 -5.77 -8.20 1.10
CA LEU A 269 -5.65 -6.79 1.44
C LEU A 269 -4.18 -6.36 1.58
N ILE A 270 -3.37 -7.13 2.29
CA ILE A 270 -1.94 -6.84 2.50
C ILE A 270 -1.20 -6.86 1.16
N ARG A 271 -1.42 -7.87 0.32
CA ARG A 271 -0.82 -7.93 -1.02
C ARG A 271 -1.29 -6.79 -1.93
N ALA A 272 -2.58 -6.44 -1.87
CA ALA A 272 -3.12 -5.32 -2.64
C ALA A 272 -2.49 -3.98 -2.21
N GLY A 273 -2.34 -3.74 -0.90
CA GLY A 273 -1.65 -2.57 -0.36
C GLY A 273 -0.18 -2.50 -0.79
N TYR A 274 0.50 -3.64 -0.78
CA TYR A 274 1.89 -3.75 -1.24
C TYR A 274 2.03 -3.40 -2.73
N ALA A 275 1.16 -3.93 -3.57
CA ALA A 275 1.12 -3.64 -4.99
C ALA A 275 0.73 -2.18 -5.27
N LEU A 276 -0.25 -1.63 -4.54
CA LEU A 276 -0.70 -0.24 -4.66
C LEU A 276 0.44 0.77 -4.44
N LEU A 277 1.35 0.44 -3.53
CA LEU A 277 2.54 1.24 -3.23
C LEU A 277 3.65 1.11 -4.30
N GLY A 278 3.43 0.33 -5.35
CA GLY A 278 4.42 0.07 -6.40
C GLY A 278 5.65 -0.66 -5.86
N LEU A 279 5.45 -1.55 -4.89
CA LEU A 279 6.51 -2.33 -4.26
C LEU A 279 6.69 -3.68 -4.93
N GLN A 280 7.89 -4.20 -4.85
CA GLN A 280 8.24 -5.55 -5.26
C GLN A 280 9.20 -6.18 -4.24
N THR A 281 9.24 -7.51 -4.26
CA THR A 281 10.05 -8.32 -3.35
C THR A 281 11.21 -8.96 -4.09
N TYR A 282 12.40 -8.88 -3.51
CA TYR A 282 13.52 -9.75 -3.83
C TYR A 282 13.92 -10.53 -2.58
N PHE A 283 14.67 -11.61 -2.76
CA PHE A 283 15.10 -12.48 -1.68
C PHE A 283 16.62 -12.51 -1.55
N THR A 284 17.09 -12.70 -0.33
CA THR A 284 18.44 -13.21 -0.04
C THR A 284 18.30 -14.57 0.59
N ALA A 285 19.06 -15.55 0.10
CA ALA A 285 18.96 -16.94 0.55
C ALA A 285 20.32 -17.44 1.03
N GLY A 286 20.45 -17.68 2.34
CA GLY A 286 21.66 -18.15 2.98
C GLY A 286 21.38 -19.03 4.20
N VAL A 287 22.35 -19.81 4.64
CA VAL A 287 22.22 -20.74 5.79
C VAL A 287 21.86 -20.00 7.10
N LYS A 288 22.31 -18.75 7.26
CA LYS A 288 21.97 -17.95 8.45
C LYS A 288 20.54 -17.45 8.41
N GLU A 289 20.11 -16.97 7.25
CA GLU A 289 18.76 -16.45 7.05
C GLU A 289 18.32 -16.57 5.57
N VAL A 290 17.03 -16.78 5.38
CA VAL A 290 16.31 -16.48 4.14
C VAL A 290 15.41 -15.30 4.43
N ARG A 291 15.54 -14.25 3.62
CA ARG A 291 14.83 -13.00 3.89
C ARG A 291 14.23 -12.41 2.63
N ALA A 292 12.99 -11.92 2.76
CA ALA A 292 12.32 -11.11 1.77
C ALA A 292 12.62 -9.62 2.03
N TRP A 293 12.95 -8.89 0.97
CA TRP A 293 13.27 -7.47 1.01
C TRP A 293 12.33 -6.70 0.11
N THR A 294 11.92 -5.52 0.57
CA THR A 294 11.04 -4.62 -0.19
C THR A 294 11.85 -3.58 -0.93
N VAL A 295 11.55 -3.41 -2.23
CA VAL A 295 12.05 -2.30 -3.05
C VAL A 295 10.91 -1.70 -3.88
N LYS A 296 11.08 -0.49 -4.37
CA LYS A 296 10.18 0.06 -5.38
C LYS A 296 10.39 -0.67 -6.70
N ALA A 297 9.30 -0.95 -7.42
CA ALA A 297 9.36 -1.53 -8.74
C ALA A 297 10.26 -0.68 -9.67
N GLY A 298 11.13 -1.35 -10.41
CA GLY A 298 12.12 -0.71 -11.28
C GLY A 298 13.39 -0.21 -10.57
N SER A 299 13.58 -0.48 -9.28
CA SER A 299 14.83 -0.18 -8.58
C SER A 299 16.02 -0.91 -9.19
N THR A 300 17.17 -0.25 -9.24
CA THR A 300 18.42 -0.85 -9.70
C THR A 300 19.06 -1.73 -8.63
N ALA A 301 19.97 -2.62 -9.01
CA ALA A 301 20.66 -3.50 -8.08
C ALA A 301 21.40 -2.75 -6.95
N PRO A 302 22.11 -1.61 -7.17
CA PRO A 302 22.66 -0.80 -6.09
C PRO A 302 21.57 -0.27 -5.13
N GLN A 303 20.44 0.21 -5.66
CA GLN A 303 19.33 0.69 -4.84
C GLN A 303 18.73 -0.43 -3.99
N ALA A 304 18.61 -1.65 -4.54
CA ALA A 304 18.20 -2.81 -3.77
C ALA A 304 19.23 -3.18 -2.68
N ALA A 305 20.53 -3.11 -2.99
CA ALA A 305 21.58 -3.33 -2.01
C ALA A 305 21.56 -2.30 -0.87
N ALA A 306 21.17 -1.04 -1.16
CA ALA A 306 21.00 0.03 -0.18
C ALA A 306 19.95 -0.29 0.89
N VAL A 307 18.91 -1.06 0.53
CA VAL A 307 17.86 -1.50 1.48
C VAL A 307 18.43 -2.41 2.58
N ILE A 308 19.48 -3.18 2.26
CA ILE A 308 20.18 -4.00 3.24
C ILE A 308 21.09 -3.13 4.11
N HIS A 309 21.94 -2.34 3.47
CA HIS A 309 22.84 -1.40 4.13
C HIS A 309 23.36 -0.35 3.14
N THR A 310 23.49 0.89 3.56
CA THR A 310 23.99 1.99 2.71
C THR A 310 25.41 1.75 2.16
N ASP A 311 26.25 1.01 2.87
CA ASP A 311 27.59 0.67 2.41
C ASP A 311 27.55 -0.33 1.26
N PHE A 312 26.52 -1.18 1.17
CA PHE A 312 26.35 -2.09 0.02
C PHE A 312 26.05 -1.34 -1.26
N GLU A 313 25.34 -0.23 -1.19
CA GLU A 313 25.14 0.65 -2.35
C GLU A 313 26.45 1.32 -2.78
N LYS A 314 27.14 1.94 -1.83
CA LYS A 314 28.39 2.69 -2.10
C LYS A 314 29.49 1.80 -2.67
N GLY A 315 29.65 0.62 -2.05
CA GLY A 315 30.66 -0.37 -2.44
C GLY A 315 30.20 -1.38 -3.48
N PHE A 316 29.04 -1.19 -4.11
CA PHE A 316 28.44 -2.16 -5.03
C PHE A 316 29.38 -2.50 -6.19
N ILE A 317 29.63 -3.81 -6.37
CA ILE A 317 30.42 -4.35 -7.48
C ILE A 317 29.49 -5.02 -8.50
N ARG A 318 28.70 -6.00 -8.06
CA ARG A 318 27.74 -6.76 -8.86
C ARG A 318 26.71 -7.47 -8.00
N ALA A 319 25.61 -7.89 -8.62
CA ALA A 319 24.65 -8.82 -8.02
C ALA A 319 24.75 -10.19 -8.71
N GLU A 320 24.89 -11.25 -7.95
CA GLU A 320 24.70 -12.62 -8.40
C GLU A 320 23.20 -12.88 -8.28
N THR A 321 22.52 -13.10 -9.42
CA THR A 321 21.08 -13.08 -9.54
C THR A 321 20.57 -14.41 -10.10
N ILE A 322 19.59 -15.00 -9.41
CA ILE A 322 18.88 -16.20 -9.86
C ILE A 322 17.38 -15.86 -9.79
N ALA A 323 16.63 -16.13 -10.87
CA ALA A 323 15.18 -16.01 -10.80
C ALA A 323 14.61 -17.07 -9.82
N TYR A 324 13.56 -16.70 -9.09
CA TYR A 324 12.94 -17.61 -8.11
C TYR A 324 12.62 -18.98 -8.70
N ASP A 325 11.98 -19.05 -9.85
CA ASP A 325 11.61 -20.30 -10.50
C ASP A 325 12.83 -21.19 -10.83
N ASP A 326 13.93 -20.56 -11.26
CA ASP A 326 15.18 -21.30 -11.52
C ASP A 326 15.82 -21.77 -10.19
N PHE A 327 15.75 -20.96 -9.13
CA PHE A 327 16.25 -21.38 -7.82
C PHE A 327 15.51 -22.63 -7.28
N ILE A 328 14.18 -22.65 -7.40
CA ILE A 328 13.35 -23.78 -7.00
C ILE A 328 13.61 -25.00 -7.92
N LYS A 329 13.57 -24.80 -9.24
CA LYS A 329 13.76 -25.85 -10.24
C LYS A 329 15.08 -26.60 -10.08
N TYR A 330 16.15 -25.85 -9.85
CA TYR A 330 17.52 -26.39 -9.73
C TYR A 330 17.95 -26.63 -8.28
N LYS A 331 17.02 -26.56 -7.32
CA LYS A 331 17.23 -26.87 -5.89
C LYS A 331 18.35 -26.04 -5.24
N GLY A 332 18.38 -24.75 -5.53
CA GLY A 332 19.26 -23.80 -4.87
C GLY A 332 20.35 -23.22 -5.76
N GLU A 333 21.22 -22.42 -5.14
CA GLU A 333 22.25 -21.64 -5.83
C GLU A 333 23.22 -22.51 -6.64
N SER A 334 23.72 -23.62 -6.07
CA SER A 334 24.68 -24.49 -6.77
C SER A 334 24.09 -25.10 -8.01
N GLY A 335 22.89 -25.70 -7.93
CA GLY A 335 22.22 -26.30 -9.08
C GLY A 335 21.87 -25.26 -10.15
N ALA A 336 21.44 -24.09 -9.78
CA ALA A 336 21.18 -23.00 -10.72
C ALA A 336 22.47 -22.50 -11.40
N ARG A 337 23.59 -22.47 -10.68
CA ARG A 337 24.92 -22.13 -11.24
C ARG A 337 25.36 -23.18 -12.25
N ASP A 338 25.28 -24.45 -11.90
CA ASP A 338 25.67 -25.57 -12.79
C ASP A 338 24.81 -25.61 -14.06
N ALA A 339 23.54 -25.20 -13.95
CA ALA A 339 22.61 -25.06 -15.08
C ALA A 339 22.77 -23.75 -15.88
N GLY A 340 23.75 -22.90 -15.53
CA GLY A 340 23.96 -21.62 -16.20
C GLY A 340 22.87 -20.58 -15.98
N ARG A 341 22.11 -20.69 -14.85
CA ARG A 341 21.02 -19.79 -14.50
C ARG A 341 21.40 -18.70 -13.49
N LEU A 342 22.58 -18.77 -12.92
CA LEU A 342 23.14 -17.68 -12.12
C LEU A 342 23.71 -16.63 -13.05
N ARG A 343 23.13 -15.44 -13.02
CA ARG A 343 23.54 -14.26 -13.81
C ARG A 343 24.39 -13.33 -12.97
N LEU A 344 25.32 -12.64 -13.60
CA LEU A 344 26.12 -11.59 -12.98
C LEU A 344 25.63 -10.26 -13.51
N GLU A 345 24.98 -9.49 -12.65
CA GLU A 345 24.31 -8.25 -13.02
C GLU A 345 25.06 -7.02 -12.50
N GLY A 346 25.15 -5.99 -13.34
CA GLY A 346 25.82 -4.72 -13.03
C GLY A 346 24.90 -3.68 -12.41
N LYS A 347 25.40 -2.43 -12.35
CA LYS A 347 24.72 -1.31 -11.68
C LYS A 347 23.39 -0.92 -12.34
N GLU A 348 23.24 -1.13 -13.63
CA GLU A 348 22.05 -0.75 -14.40
C GLU A 348 20.94 -1.82 -14.36
N TYR A 349 21.22 -2.98 -13.77
CA TYR A 349 20.23 -4.03 -13.67
C TYR A 349 19.06 -3.59 -12.83
N ARG A 350 17.85 -3.71 -13.38
CA ARG A 350 16.61 -3.49 -12.66
C ARG A 350 16.13 -4.79 -12.06
N VAL A 351 16.09 -4.82 -10.73
CA VAL A 351 15.65 -5.99 -9.96
C VAL A 351 14.25 -6.38 -10.40
N GLN A 352 14.03 -7.68 -10.59
CA GLN A 352 12.74 -8.24 -10.93
C GLN A 352 12.06 -8.82 -9.69
N GLU A 353 10.72 -8.89 -9.75
CA GLU A 353 9.91 -9.52 -8.70
C GLU A 353 10.34 -10.97 -8.51
N GLY A 354 10.71 -11.35 -7.30
CA GLY A 354 11.11 -12.71 -6.95
C GLY A 354 12.59 -13.05 -7.22
N ASP A 355 13.42 -12.11 -7.67
CA ASP A 355 14.86 -12.37 -7.80
C ASP A 355 15.48 -12.81 -6.48
N VAL A 356 16.31 -13.85 -6.52
CA VAL A 356 17.17 -14.25 -5.41
C VAL A 356 18.55 -13.66 -5.65
N LEU A 357 18.96 -12.70 -4.79
CA LEU A 357 20.13 -11.85 -4.99
C LEU A 357 21.22 -12.12 -3.96
N HIS A 358 22.45 -12.13 -4.41
CA HIS A 358 23.63 -12.06 -3.55
C HIS A 358 24.51 -10.90 -4.02
N PHE A 359 24.58 -9.85 -3.20
CA PHE A 359 25.38 -8.65 -3.53
C PHE A 359 26.84 -8.84 -3.21
N ARG A 360 27.71 -8.50 -4.18
CA ARG A 360 29.15 -8.38 -3.99
C ARG A 360 29.49 -6.90 -3.90
N PHE A 361 30.12 -6.53 -2.81
CA PHE A 361 30.50 -5.16 -2.52
C PHE A 361 31.90 -5.12 -1.88
N ASN A 362 32.52 -3.96 -1.96
CA ASN A 362 33.80 -3.66 -1.29
C ASN A 362 33.61 -2.37 -0.46
N VAL A 363 33.96 -2.42 0.83
CA VAL A 363 33.86 -1.29 1.77
C VAL A 363 35.25 -0.77 2.07
#